data_7c4031edd436acc3a179399ee9339e71
#
_entry.id   7c4031edd436acc3a179399ee9339e71
#
_cell.length_a   1.000
_cell.length_b   1.000
_cell.length_c   1.000
_cell.angle_alpha   90.00
_cell.angle_beta   90.00
_cell.angle_gamma   90.00
#
_symmetry.space_group_name_H-M   'P 1'
#
loop_
_entity.id
_entity.type
_entity.pdbx_description
1 polymer ?
#
loop_
_entity_poly.entity_id
_entity_poly.type
_entity_poly.pdbx_seq_one_letter_code
_entity_poly.pdbx_strand_id
1 'polypeptide(L)'
;MSVYSVISSLLSYVFTTIIYLFIFSVIALIYMDIKKMGKKERAQQTDAGQKSDMLGDHYAVLRTVKNRKASEAKMKAAYRINGKGVIVGRGKDCDISVNHIFLSVEHFQVWYDEGFWYIGEMGSKNGTYLNGTKLKKVKILEDKDQISFGELKFIFEEEQ
;
A
#
# COMPACT_ATOMS: atom_id res chain seq x y z
N MET A 1 -23.70 16.87 55.46
CA MET A 1 -23.46 15.90 54.37
C MET A 1 -23.11 14.56 55.01
N SER A 2 -23.80 13.50 54.63
CA SER A 2 -23.50 12.16 55.22
C SER A 2 -22.16 11.69 54.70
N VAL A 3 -21.33 11.08 55.56
CA VAL A 3 -20.05 10.47 55.18
C VAL A 3 -20.22 9.48 54.01
N TYR A 4 -21.34 8.79 53.95
CA TYR A 4 -21.71 7.90 52.87
C TYR A 4 -21.83 8.60 51.47
N SER A 5 -22.30 9.85 51.42
CA SER A 5 -22.41 10.56 50.14
C SER A 5 -21.04 10.97 49.59
N VAL A 6 -20.11 11.30 50.45
CA VAL A 6 -18.73 11.64 50.09
C VAL A 6 -18.01 10.40 49.57
N ILE A 7 -18.13 9.29 50.29
CA ILE A 7 -17.52 7.99 49.89
C ILE A 7 -18.06 7.52 48.54
N SER A 8 -19.40 7.59 48.33
CA SER A 8 -20.03 7.23 47.07
C SER A 8 -19.55 8.07 45.88
N SER A 9 -19.40 9.39 46.07
CA SER A 9 -18.88 10.29 45.06
C SER A 9 -17.41 9.97 44.72
N LEU A 10 -16.56 9.77 45.74
CA LEU A 10 -15.15 9.37 45.52
C LEU A 10 -15.05 8.03 44.72
N LEU A 11 -15.85 7.05 45.14
CA LEU A 11 -15.87 5.75 44.43
C LEU A 11 -16.30 5.86 42.97
N SER A 12 -17.29 6.72 42.69
CA SER A 12 -17.75 7.01 41.33
C SER A 12 -16.65 7.65 40.48
N TYR A 13 -15.89 8.63 41.01
CA TYR A 13 -14.77 9.25 40.27
C TYR A 13 -13.64 8.26 40.01
N VAL A 14 -13.29 7.42 40.99
CA VAL A 14 -12.27 6.37 40.83
C VAL A 14 -12.69 5.39 39.73
N PHE A 15 -13.94 4.92 39.75
CA PHE A 15 -14.46 4.00 38.77
C PHE A 15 -14.48 4.61 37.37
N THR A 16 -14.89 5.87 37.23
CA THR A 16 -14.89 6.61 35.97
C THR A 16 -13.48 6.77 35.43
N THR A 17 -12.53 7.10 36.28
CA THR A 17 -11.11 7.23 35.90
C THR A 17 -10.53 5.92 35.39
N ILE A 18 -10.85 4.80 36.05
CA ILE A 18 -10.40 3.45 35.62
C ILE A 18 -10.96 3.13 34.22
N ILE A 19 -12.23 3.44 33.95
CA ILE A 19 -12.86 3.22 32.63
C ILE A 19 -12.13 4.02 31.55
N TYR A 20 -11.85 5.31 31.80
CA TYR A 20 -11.13 6.13 30.81
C TYR A 20 -9.70 5.65 30.56
N LEU A 21 -8.98 5.22 31.60
CA LEU A 21 -7.65 4.63 31.45
C LEU A 21 -7.69 3.33 30.67
N PHE A 22 -8.70 2.50 30.88
CA PHE A 22 -8.89 1.26 30.13
C PHE A 22 -9.16 1.55 28.65
N ILE A 23 -10.10 2.45 28.34
CA ILE A 23 -10.40 2.86 26.95
C ILE A 23 -9.15 3.43 26.28
N PHE A 24 -8.42 4.30 26.98
CA PHE A 24 -7.18 4.89 26.45
C PHE A 24 -6.11 3.81 26.18
N SER A 25 -5.98 2.84 27.08
CA SER A 25 -5.06 1.70 26.92
C SER A 25 -5.41 0.87 25.70
N VAL A 26 -6.70 0.58 25.48
CA VAL A 26 -7.17 -0.19 24.29
C VAL A 26 -6.90 0.58 23.01
N ILE A 27 -7.21 1.89 22.98
CA ILE A 27 -6.94 2.74 21.80
C ILE A 27 -5.44 2.82 21.52
N ALA A 28 -4.60 2.98 22.55
CA ALA A 28 -3.15 3.00 22.42
C ALA A 28 -2.61 1.66 21.88
N LEU A 29 -3.19 0.54 22.32
CA LEU A 29 -2.80 -0.80 21.88
C LEU A 29 -3.17 -1.02 20.42
N ILE A 30 -4.39 -0.64 20.01
CA ILE A 30 -4.83 -0.69 18.60
C ILE A 30 -3.94 0.20 17.73
N TYR A 31 -3.64 1.43 18.18
CA TYR A 31 -2.77 2.35 17.45
C TYR A 31 -1.34 1.79 17.27
N MET A 32 -0.79 1.17 18.33
CA MET A 32 0.52 0.51 18.24
C MET A 32 0.50 -0.71 17.33
N ASP A 33 -0.61 -1.46 17.29
CA ASP A 33 -0.74 -2.66 16.46
C ASP A 33 -0.85 -2.30 14.98
N ILE A 34 -1.62 -1.26 14.64
CA ILE A 34 -1.69 -0.71 13.28
C ILE A 34 -0.32 -0.17 12.83
N LYS A 35 0.40 0.53 13.73
CA LYS A 35 1.75 1.04 13.45
C LYS A 35 2.78 -0.09 13.32
N LYS A 36 2.61 -1.19 14.04
CA LYS A 36 3.46 -2.39 13.93
C LYS A 36 3.18 -3.20 12.67
N MET A 37 1.92 -3.26 12.18
CA MET A 37 1.61 -3.95 10.93
C MET A 37 2.30 -3.28 9.75
N GLY A 38 2.23 -1.96 9.60
CA GLY A 38 2.96 -1.23 8.57
C GLY A 38 4.50 -1.32 8.68
N LYS A 39 5.03 -1.66 9.88
CA LYS A 39 6.47 -1.86 10.10
C LYS A 39 6.88 -3.33 9.97
N LYS A 40 5.96 -4.27 10.24
CA LYS A 40 6.21 -5.71 10.10
C LYS A 40 6.20 -6.15 8.64
N GLU A 41 5.38 -5.55 7.79
CA GLU A 41 5.45 -5.76 6.34
C GLU A 41 6.79 -5.25 5.77
N ARG A 42 7.33 -4.13 6.29
CA ARG A 42 8.69 -3.66 5.94
C ARG A 42 9.82 -4.48 6.59
N ALA A 43 9.60 -5.13 7.73
CA ALA A 43 10.64 -5.91 8.44
C ALA A 43 10.67 -7.39 8.04
N GLN A 44 9.58 -7.94 7.48
CA GLN A 44 9.61 -9.26 6.85
C GLN A 44 10.32 -9.24 5.49
N GLN A 45 10.51 -8.04 4.90
CA GLN A 45 11.41 -7.86 3.76
C GLN A 45 12.91 -7.96 4.13
N THR A 46 13.28 -7.90 5.41
CA THR A 46 14.72 -7.97 5.82
C THR A 46 15.21 -9.39 6.13
N ASP A 47 14.34 -10.36 6.42
CA ASP A 47 14.75 -11.78 6.52
C ASP A 47 14.80 -12.51 5.15
N ALA A 48 14.34 -11.85 4.10
CA ALA A 48 14.50 -12.28 2.71
C ALA A 48 15.89 -11.94 2.11
N GLY A 49 16.85 -11.53 2.92
CA GLY A 49 18.18 -11.09 2.48
C GLY A 49 18.97 -12.12 1.64
N GLN A 50 18.63 -13.41 1.71
CA GLN A 50 19.20 -14.46 0.85
C GLN A 50 18.30 -14.83 -0.35
N LYS A 51 16.97 -14.56 -0.28
CA LYS A 51 16.04 -14.73 -1.41
C LYS A 51 16.04 -13.49 -2.32
N SER A 52 16.50 -12.34 -1.80
CA SER A 52 16.53 -11.04 -2.46
C SER A 52 17.52 -10.95 -3.63
N ASP A 53 18.61 -11.72 -3.62
CA ASP A 53 19.61 -11.65 -4.69
C ASP A 53 19.14 -12.39 -5.96
N MET A 54 18.33 -13.45 -5.82
CA MET A 54 17.70 -14.13 -6.97
C MET A 54 16.51 -13.38 -7.56
N LEU A 55 15.76 -12.61 -6.76
CA LEU A 55 14.62 -11.81 -7.24
C LEU A 55 15.05 -10.54 -7.99
N GLY A 56 16.28 -10.08 -7.79
CA GLY A 56 16.83 -8.89 -8.45
C GLY A 56 17.16 -9.06 -9.94
N ASP A 57 17.30 -10.29 -10.41
CA ASP A 57 17.72 -10.58 -11.78
C ASP A 57 16.55 -10.64 -12.79
N HIS A 58 15.30 -10.55 -12.33
CA HIS A 58 14.13 -10.47 -13.20
C HIS A 58 13.72 -9.00 -13.38
N TYR A 59 13.57 -8.62 -14.64
CA TYR A 59 13.22 -7.26 -15.01
C TYR A 59 11.95 -7.21 -15.85
N ALA A 60 11.21 -6.15 -15.72
CA ALA A 60 10.07 -5.84 -16.58
C ALA A 60 10.00 -4.33 -16.83
N VAL A 61 9.18 -3.93 -17.77
CA VAL A 61 8.96 -2.52 -18.12
C VAL A 61 7.49 -2.18 -17.99
N LEU A 62 7.19 -1.13 -17.26
CA LEU A 62 5.89 -0.47 -17.29
C LEU A 62 5.94 0.66 -18.31
N ARG A 63 5.44 0.41 -19.52
CA ARG A 63 5.40 1.40 -20.60
C ARG A 63 4.17 2.28 -20.46
N THR A 64 4.37 3.59 -20.38
CA THR A 64 3.28 4.56 -20.31
C THR A 64 2.53 4.68 -21.64
N VAL A 65 1.22 4.47 -21.62
CA VAL A 65 0.38 4.80 -22.76
C VAL A 65 0.26 6.33 -22.85
N LYS A 66 0.81 6.91 -23.90
CA LYS A 66 0.80 8.35 -24.10
C LYS A 66 -0.62 8.87 -24.29
N ASN A 67 -1.05 9.76 -23.41
CA ASN A 67 -2.26 10.56 -23.54
C ASN A 67 -2.02 11.94 -22.91
N ARG A 68 -2.98 12.87 -23.08
CA ARG A 68 -2.86 14.21 -22.52
C ARG A 68 -2.62 14.18 -21.00
N LYS A 69 -3.31 13.29 -20.27
CA LYS A 69 -3.19 13.16 -18.82
C LYS A 69 -1.83 12.62 -18.36
N ALA A 70 -1.26 11.67 -19.09
CA ALA A 70 0.08 11.17 -18.82
C ALA A 70 1.14 12.29 -19.02
N SER A 71 0.94 13.15 -20.01
CA SER A 71 1.79 14.32 -20.25
C SER A 71 1.63 15.37 -19.14
N GLU A 72 0.40 15.69 -18.72
CA GLU A 72 0.10 16.58 -17.60
C GLU A 72 0.71 16.06 -16.28
N ALA A 73 0.67 14.75 -16.04
CA ALA A 73 1.26 14.08 -14.90
C ALA A 73 2.79 13.93 -15.00
N LYS A 74 3.41 14.37 -16.09
CA LYS A 74 4.85 14.27 -16.37
C LYS A 74 5.38 12.84 -16.24
N MET A 75 4.61 11.84 -16.68
CA MET A 75 5.04 10.45 -16.66
C MET A 75 6.19 10.21 -17.63
N LYS A 76 7.16 9.41 -17.20
CA LYS A 76 8.20 8.89 -18.11
C LYS A 76 7.57 7.97 -19.15
N ALA A 77 8.19 7.83 -20.33
CA ALA A 77 7.73 6.94 -21.38
C ALA A 77 7.72 5.46 -20.94
N ALA A 78 8.66 5.09 -20.09
CA ALA A 78 8.79 3.76 -19.54
C ALA A 78 9.47 3.79 -18.16
N TYR A 79 9.13 2.82 -17.33
CA TYR A 79 9.75 2.59 -16.03
C TYR A 79 10.24 1.14 -16.00
N ARG A 80 11.55 0.94 -15.95
CA ARG A 80 12.12 -0.38 -15.74
C ARG A 80 11.99 -0.74 -14.26
N ILE A 81 11.45 -1.91 -13.99
CA ILE A 81 11.22 -2.44 -12.64
C ILE A 81 11.98 -3.74 -12.46
N ASN A 82 12.39 -4.02 -11.24
CA ASN A 82 13.03 -5.27 -10.86
C ASN A 82 12.10 -6.14 -10.01
N GLY A 83 12.44 -7.41 -9.84
CA GLY A 83 11.62 -8.37 -9.13
C GLY A 83 11.41 -8.11 -7.65
N LYS A 84 12.15 -7.15 -7.02
CA LYS A 84 12.02 -6.83 -5.58
C LYS A 84 10.69 -6.21 -5.19
N GLY A 85 9.89 -5.81 -6.18
CA GLY A 85 8.62 -5.15 -5.98
C GLY A 85 8.72 -3.63 -6.12
N VAL A 86 7.69 -3.06 -6.73
CA VAL A 86 7.60 -1.63 -7.06
C VAL A 86 6.22 -1.13 -6.66
N ILE A 87 6.18 -0.09 -5.82
CA ILE A 87 4.96 0.60 -5.43
C ILE A 87 4.74 1.79 -6.36
N VAL A 88 3.55 1.87 -6.92
CA VAL A 88 3.10 2.96 -7.78
C VAL A 88 2.03 3.78 -7.05
N GLY A 89 2.20 5.08 -7.02
CA GLY A 89 1.24 5.97 -6.37
C GLY A 89 1.59 7.44 -6.53
N ARG A 90 0.88 8.30 -5.80
CA ARG A 90 1.13 9.75 -5.78
C ARG A 90 2.14 10.15 -4.71
N GLY A 91 2.40 9.28 -3.75
CA GLY A 91 3.32 9.52 -2.65
C GLY A 91 4.76 9.70 -3.14
N LYS A 92 5.51 10.56 -2.45
CA LYS A 92 6.94 10.76 -2.75
C LYS A 92 7.80 9.54 -2.40
N ASP A 93 7.28 8.71 -1.48
CA ASP A 93 7.94 7.49 -1.01
C ASP A 93 7.65 6.27 -1.90
N CYS A 94 6.84 6.45 -2.97
CA CYS A 94 6.61 5.40 -3.97
C CYS A 94 7.80 5.30 -4.92
N ASP A 95 8.14 4.08 -5.35
CA ASP A 95 9.19 3.81 -6.33
C ASP A 95 8.88 4.49 -7.69
N ILE A 96 7.60 4.45 -8.07
CA ILE A 96 7.07 5.19 -9.20
C ILE A 96 6.06 6.22 -8.68
N SER A 97 6.55 7.44 -8.45
CA SER A 97 5.70 8.54 -8.01
C SER A 97 5.12 9.28 -9.22
N VAL A 98 3.79 9.28 -9.33
CA VAL A 98 3.04 9.98 -10.39
C VAL A 98 2.12 11.00 -9.76
N ASN A 99 2.43 12.29 -9.93
CA ASN A 99 1.62 13.37 -9.35
C ASN A 99 0.32 13.58 -10.14
N HIS A 100 -0.70 12.81 -9.79
CA HIS A 100 -2.02 12.89 -10.41
C HIS A 100 -3.14 12.76 -9.37
N ILE A 101 -4.19 13.61 -9.51
CA ILE A 101 -5.27 13.71 -8.51
C ILE A 101 -6.08 12.42 -8.32
N PHE A 102 -6.12 11.55 -9.32
CA PHE A 102 -6.83 10.27 -9.26
C PHE A 102 -6.00 9.13 -8.63
N LEU A 103 -4.71 9.37 -8.35
CA LEU A 103 -3.89 8.39 -7.64
C LEU A 103 -3.96 8.58 -6.13
N SER A 104 -4.04 7.48 -5.42
CA SER A 104 -3.82 7.42 -3.97
C SER A 104 -2.34 7.55 -3.64
N VAL A 105 -2.00 7.81 -2.39
CA VAL A 105 -0.60 7.92 -1.93
C VAL A 105 0.16 6.65 -2.31
N GLU A 106 -0.38 5.50 -1.96
CA GLU A 106 -0.01 4.19 -2.49
C GLU A 106 -1.23 3.67 -3.27
N HIS A 107 -1.04 3.18 -4.49
CA HIS A 107 -2.16 2.83 -5.34
C HIS A 107 -2.18 1.35 -5.69
N PHE A 108 -1.11 0.84 -6.26
CA PHE A 108 -0.90 -0.57 -6.52
C PHE A 108 0.57 -0.95 -6.44
N GLN A 109 0.83 -2.23 -6.30
CA GLN A 109 2.16 -2.82 -6.24
C GLN A 109 2.33 -3.86 -7.34
N VAL A 110 3.53 -3.96 -7.90
CA VAL A 110 3.94 -5.01 -8.85
C VAL A 110 5.19 -5.67 -8.29
N TRP A 111 5.24 -7.00 -8.28
CA TRP A 111 6.40 -7.76 -7.79
C TRP A 111 6.54 -9.09 -8.53
N TYR A 112 7.70 -9.68 -8.45
CA TYR A 112 8.00 -11.01 -8.98
C TYR A 112 8.14 -12.00 -7.84
N ASP A 113 7.50 -13.16 -7.94
CA ASP A 113 7.63 -14.25 -6.99
C ASP A 113 7.34 -15.59 -7.68
N GLU A 114 8.06 -16.64 -7.28
CA GLU A 114 7.88 -18.02 -7.75
C GLU A 114 7.77 -18.18 -9.28
N GLY A 115 8.47 -17.38 -10.05
CA GLY A 115 8.47 -17.49 -11.52
C GLY A 115 7.44 -16.61 -12.23
N PHE A 116 6.67 -15.80 -11.50
CA PHE A 116 5.60 -14.98 -12.07
C PHE A 116 5.64 -13.54 -11.58
N TRP A 117 5.21 -12.63 -12.41
CA TRP A 117 4.93 -11.26 -12.01
C TRP A 117 3.51 -11.15 -11.46
N TYR A 118 3.36 -10.41 -10.40
CA TYR A 118 2.09 -10.18 -9.72
C TYR A 118 1.75 -8.71 -9.65
N ILE A 119 0.46 -8.42 -9.61
CA ILE A 119 -0.08 -7.10 -9.31
C ILE A 119 -1.09 -7.18 -8.16
N GLY A 120 -0.97 -6.26 -7.21
CA GLY A 120 -1.87 -6.13 -6.06
C GLY A 120 -2.35 -4.70 -5.87
N GLU A 121 -3.61 -4.54 -5.51
CA GLU A 121 -4.26 -3.27 -5.20
C GLU A 121 -3.99 -2.89 -3.73
N MET A 122 -3.67 -1.63 -3.45
CA MET A 122 -3.28 -1.15 -2.11
C MET A 122 -4.37 -0.32 -1.42
N GLY A 123 -5.65 -0.60 -1.67
CA GLY A 123 -6.77 0.14 -1.08
C GLY A 123 -6.97 1.51 -1.70
N SER A 124 -6.68 1.66 -2.98
CA SER A 124 -6.78 2.95 -3.66
C SER A 124 -8.22 3.44 -3.80
N LYS A 125 -8.41 4.77 -3.78
CA LYS A 125 -9.74 5.39 -3.82
C LYS A 125 -10.49 5.08 -5.13
N ASN A 126 -9.80 5.09 -6.26
CA ASN A 126 -10.40 4.92 -7.58
C ASN A 126 -10.28 3.49 -8.12
N GLY A 127 -9.42 2.68 -7.52
CA GLY A 127 -9.15 1.30 -7.93
C GLY A 127 -8.19 1.19 -9.11
N THR A 128 -7.56 0.03 -9.19
CA THR A 128 -6.71 -0.41 -10.29
C THR A 128 -7.49 -1.38 -11.17
N TYR A 129 -7.25 -1.33 -12.46
CA TYR A 129 -7.92 -2.20 -13.45
C TYR A 129 -6.86 -2.92 -14.27
N LEU A 130 -7.02 -4.23 -14.41
CA LEU A 130 -6.21 -5.07 -15.27
C LEU A 130 -7.06 -5.48 -16.48
N ASN A 131 -6.64 -5.13 -17.68
CA ASN A 131 -7.36 -5.36 -18.94
C ASN A 131 -8.84 -4.93 -18.88
N GLY A 132 -9.10 -3.77 -18.27
CA GLY A 132 -10.44 -3.22 -18.08
C GLY A 132 -11.26 -3.83 -16.95
N THR A 133 -10.77 -4.88 -16.29
CA THR A 133 -11.44 -5.51 -15.14
C THR A 133 -10.87 -4.97 -13.83
N LYS A 134 -11.73 -4.53 -12.91
CA LYS A 134 -11.29 -4.02 -11.60
C LYS A 134 -10.56 -5.09 -10.79
N LEU A 135 -9.37 -4.75 -10.34
CA LEU A 135 -8.53 -5.61 -9.52
C LEU A 135 -9.12 -5.66 -8.09
N LYS A 136 -9.55 -6.85 -7.65
CA LYS A 136 -10.10 -7.09 -6.30
C LYS A 136 -9.21 -7.99 -5.46
N LYS A 137 -8.30 -8.70 -6.09
CA LYS A 137 -7.34 -9.64 -5.49
C LYS A 137 -6.04 -9.53 -6.27
N VAL A 138 -4.96 -10.03 -5.69
CA VAL A 138 -3.69 -10.22 -6.39
C VAL A 138 -3.93 -11.07 -7.65
N LYS A 139 -3.30 -10.66 -8.75
CA LYS A 139 -3.33 -11.38 -10.03
C LYS A 139 -1.94 -11.50 -10.62
N ILE A 140 -1.74 -12.53 -11.41
CA ILE A 140 -0.55 -12.68 -12.24
C ILE A 140 -0.66 -11.68 -13.40
N LEU A 141 0.47 -11.06 -13.73
CA LEU A 141 0.65 -10.21 -14.91
C LEU A 141 1.25 -11.05 -16.04
N GLU A 142 0.69 -10.91 -17.22
CA GLU A 142 1.19 -11.48 -18.46
C GLU A 142 1.77 -10.37 -19.35
N ASP A 143 2.67 -10.75 -20.26
CA ASP A 143 3.24 -9.78 -21.20
C ASP A 143 2.15 -9.09 -22.02
N LYS A 144 2.26 -7.76 -22.17
CA LYS A 144 1.28 -6.84 -22.78
C LYS A 144 0.00 -6.60 -21.98
N ASP A 145 -0.09 -7.03 -20.74
CA ASP A 145 -1.21 -6.66 -19.88
C ASP A 145 -1.33 -5.15 -19.72
N GLN A 146 -2.57 -4.65 -19.80
CA GLN A 146 -2.87 -3.23 -19.59
C GLN A 146 -3.31 -2.97 -18.15
N ILE A 147 -2.52 -2.19 -17.43
CA ILE A 147 -2.83 -1.70 -16.08
C ILE A 147 -3.39 -0.28 -16.20
N SER A 148 -4.64 -0.07 -15.76
CA SER A 148 -5.29 1.25 -15.79
C SER A 148 -5.60 1.74 -14.38
N PHE A 149 -5.36 3.02 -14.12
CA PHE A 149 -5.60 3.67 -12.84
C PHE A 149 -6.04 5.14 -13.07
N GLY A 150 -7.33 5.36 -12.91
CA GLY A 150 -7.96 6.59 -13.38
C GLY A 150 -7.91 6.69 -14.90
N GLU A 151 -7.40 7.82 -15.41
CA GLU A 151 -7.23 8.04 -16.86
C GLU A 151 -5.83 7.64 -17.38
N LEU A 152 -4.98 7.13 -16.49
CA LEU A 152 -3.61 6.74 -16.79
C LEU A 152 -3.53 5.23 -17.06
N LYS A 153 -2.57 4.84 -17.90
CA LYS A 153 -2.39 3.44 -18.28
C LYS A 153 -0.92 3.09 -18.44
N PHE A 154 -0.58 1.89 -18.00
CA PHE A 154 0.66 1.21 -18.35
C PHE A 154 0.37 -0.03 -19.19
N ILE A 155 1.32 -0.38 -20.04
CA ILE A 155 1.45 -1.71 -20.61
C ILE A 155 2.60 -2.39 -19.88
N PHE A 156 2.36 -3.54 -19.34
CA PHE A 156 3.37 -4.41 -18.76
C PHE A 156 4.12 -5.14 -19.87
N GLU A 157 5.44 -5.12 -19.82
CA GLU A 157 6.31 -5.84 -20.76
C GLU A 157 7.37 -6.59 -19.95
N GLU A 158 7.41 -7.91 -20.08
CA GLU A 158 8.41 -8.73 -19.42
C GLU A 158 9.73 -8.70 -20.24
N GLU A 159 10.85 -8.41 -19.55
CA GLU A 159 12.18 -8.53 -20.17
C GLU A 159 12.65 -9.98 -20.02
N GLN A 160 12.86 -10.66 -21.13
CA GLN A 160 13.46 -12.01 -21.19
C GLN A 160 14.96 -11.97 -21.05
#